data_418e88056b06e235d852433e0576b40d
#
_entry.id   418e88056b06e235d852433e0576b40d
#
_cell.length_a   1.000
_cell.length_b   1.000
_cell.length_c   1.000
_cell.angle_alpha   90.00
_cell.angle_beta   90.00
_cell.angle_gamma   90.00
#
_symmetry.space_group_name_H-M   'P 1'
#
loop_
_entity.id
_entity.type
_entity.pdbx_description
1 polymer ?
#
loop_
_entity_poly.entity_id
_entity_poly.type
_entity_poly.pdbx_seq_one_letter_code
_entity_poly.pdbx_strand_id
1 'polypeptide(L)'
;MTASGRPSAATRLRMGLVGTAALLLAACAGSPHRREPTFRASHSTLADLPAKAPSAASAGTANDVLFRAIALVGTPYHWGGNTPQSGFDCSGLVDYIYRNAADIVLPHSSHAMSEMDGRKVRRMTELASGDLVFFDIGGDISHVGVYVGKGRFVHAPNSGGTVRLDDIDGPYWRDHFAFGKRLLD
;
A
#
# COMPACT_ATOMS: atom_id res chain seq x y z
N MET A 1 -59.97 -6.90 20.47
CA MET A 1 -59.77 -6.89 21.93
C MET A 1 -58.38 -6.35 22.15
N THR A 2 -58.34 -5.08 22.40
CA THR A 2 -57.94 -4.32 23.61
C THR A 2 -56.44 -4.42 23.86
N ALA A 3 -55.73 -3.43 23.83
CA ALA A 3 -55.61 -2.06 24.36
C ALA A 3 -54.17 -1.91 24.80
N SER A 4 -53.46 -0.92 24.34
CA SER A 4 -53.26 0.35 25.04
C SER A 4 -52.20 0.33 26.16
N GLY A 5 -51.25 1.25 26.04
CA GLY A 5 -50.44 1.70 27.16
C GLY A 5 -49.18 2.46 26.82
N ARG A 6 -49.24 3.75 26.42
CA ARG A 6 -48.28 4.80 26.81
C ARG A 6 -48.73 5.36 28.17
N PRO A 7 -47.90 5.98 28.97
CA PRO A 7 -47.32 7.28 28.81
C PRO A 7 -45.93 7.49 29.39
N SER A 8 -45.19 8.47 28.95
CA SER A 8 -45.12 9.90 29.30
C SER A 8 -44.14 10.30 30.42
N ALA A 9 -43.25 11.19 30.03
CA ALA A 9 -42.77 12.41 30.69
C ALA A 9 -41.85 12.34 31.92
N ALA A 10 -40.72 12.99 31.87
CA ALA A 10 -40.56 14.25 32.60
C ALA A 10 -39.15 14.87 32.41
N THR A 11 -39.16 15.96 31.69
CA THR A 11 -38.42 17.21 31.86
C THR A 11 -37.84 17.39 33.26
N ARG A 12 -36.53 17.66 33.39
CA ARG A 12 -36.02 18.57 34.42
C ARG A 12 -34.88 19.44 33.89
N LEU A 13 -35.29 20.66 33.56
CA LEU A 13 -34.51 21.86 33.44
C LEU A 13 -33.89 22.23 34.81
N ARG A 14 -32.59 22.40 34.90
CA ARG A 14 -31.97 23.21 35.98
C ARG A 14 -31.02 24.24 35.41
N MET A 15 -31.49 25.43 35.52
CA MET A 15 -30.88 26.72 35.32
C MET A 15 -30.12 27.13 36.63
N GLY A 16 -29.04 27.81 36.49
CA GLY A 16 -28.34 28.56 37.53
C GLY A 16 -26.83 28.27 37.46
N LEU A 17 -25.92 29.15 37.54
CA LEU A 17 -25.90 30.53 37.97
C LEU A 17 -24.61 31.18 37.45
N VAL A 18 -24.70 32.40 37.07
CA VAL A 18 -23.65 33.35 36.71
C VAL A 18 -22.64 33.54 37.86
N GLY A 19 -21.36 33.59 37.54
CA GLY A 19 -20.30 33.99 38.44
C GLY A 19 -19.20 34.70 37.65
N THR A 20 -19.36 36.00 37.50
CA THR A 20 -18.32 36.97 37.10
C THR A 20 -17.31 37.17 38.20
N ALA A 21 -16.04 37.05 37.91
CA ALA A 21 -14.98 37.67 38.67
C ALA A 21 -13.87 38.13 37.73
N ALA A 22 -13.65 39.41 37.76
CA ALA A 22 -12.70 40.17 36.97
C ALA A 22 -11.34 40.31 37.68
N LEU A 23 -10.34 40.61 36.86
CA LEU A 23 -9.04 41.29 37.10
C LEU A 23 -7.98 40.59 37.97
N LEU A 24 -6.79 40.42 37.32
CA LEU A 24 -5.65 41.32 37.55
C LEU A 24 -4.55 41.06 36.48
N LEU A 25 -4.21 42.14 35.79
CA LEU A 25 -3.01 42.29 34.96
C LEU A 25 -1.76 42.25 35.84
N ALA A 26 -0.80 41.43 35.51
CA ALA A 26 0.60 41.63 35.89
C ALA A 26 1.48 41.35 34.65
N ALA A 27 1.94 42.43 34.06
CA ALA A 27 3.00 42.43 33.06
C ALA A 27 4.32 42.14 33.77
N CYS A 28 5.02 41.07 33.35
CA CYS A 28 6.46 40.94 33.54
C CYS A 28 7.06 40.50 32.20
N ALA A 29 7.74 41.47 31.58
CA ALA A 29 8.64 41.27 30.48
C ALA A 29 9.81 40.37 30.91
N GLY A 30 9.95 39.24 30.26
CA GLY A 30 11.10 38.36 30.40
C GLY A 30 11.21 37.55 29.13
N SER A 31 12.01 38.01 28.16
CA SER A 31 12.32 37.26 26.95
C SER A 31 13.19 36.06 27.34
N PRO A 32 12.75 34.81 27.10
CA PRO A 32 13.69 33.71 27.14
C PRO A 32 14.49 33.70 25.85
N HIS A 33 15.77 33.91 25.91
CA HIS A 33 16.71 33.57 24.88
C HIS A 33 16.48 32.12 24.47
N ARG A 34 15.86 31.93 23.30
CA ARG A 34 15.77 30.64 22.62
C ARG A 34 17.20 30.30 22.19
N ARG A 35 17.88 29.43 22.96
CA ARG A 35 19.11 28.78 22.49
C ARG A 35 18.73 27.93 21.31
N GLU A 36 19.14 28.34 20.12
CA GLU A 36 19.13 27.48 18.95
C GLU A 36 20.02 26.26 19.24
N PRO A 37 19.51 25.02 19.00
CA PRO A 37 20.38 23.87 19.07
C PRO A 37 21.35 23.98 17.91
N THR A 38 22.63 24.22 18.18
CA THR A 38 23.72 24.09 17.25
C THR A 38 23.78 22.60 16.84
N PHE A 39 23.22 22.28 15.68
CA PHE A 39 23.41 20.99 15.03
C PHE A 39 24.89 20.84 14.68
N ARG A 40 25.61 20.14 15.54
CA ARG A 40 26.98 19.71 15.27
C ARG A 40 26.88 18.68 14.17
N ALA A 41 27.19 19.06 12.94
CA ALA A 41 27.30 18.17 11.82
C ALA A 41 28.37 17.11 12.14
N SER A 42 27.94 15.93 12.57
CA SER A 42 28.82 14.77 12.62
C SER A 42 29.10 14.39 11.17
N HIS A 43 30.34 14.60 10.73
CA HIS A 43 30.85 14.05 9.48
C HIS A 43 30.91 12.51 9.63
N SER A 44 29.79 11.84 9.40
CA SER A 44 29.80 10.40 9.18
C SER A 44 30.41 10.17 7.80
N THR A 45 31.52 9.48 7.78
CA THR A 45 32.23 9.03 6.58
C THR A 45 31.26 8.27 5.66
N LEU A 46 31.27 8.64 4.38
CA LEU A 46 30.43 8.08 3.27
C LEU A 46 30.67 6.58 2.96
N ALA A 47 31.23 5.80 3.89
CA ALA A 47 31.63 4.42 3.64
C ALA A 47 30.59 3.35 4.02
N ASP A 48 29.45 3.73 4.64
CA ASP A 48 28.41 2.78 5.06
C ASP A 48 27.01 3.22 4.61
N LEU A 49 26.85 3.56 3.33
CA LEU A 49 25.51 3.70 2.76
C LEU A 49 25.02 2.32 2.33
N PRO A 50 23.92 1.81 2.96
CA PRO A 50 23.24 0.63 2.43
C PRO A 50 22.67 0.96 1.05
N ALA A 51 22.62 -0.04 0.20
CA ALA A 51 22.15 -0.07 -1.19
C ALA A 51 21.36 1.17 -1.63
N LYS A 52 21.85 1.83 -2.69
CA LYS A 52 21.28 3.00 -3.38
C LYS A 52 19.76 3.13 -3.16
N ALA A 53 19.35 4.15 -2.42
CA ALA A 53 17.95 4.51 -2.34
C ALA A 53 17.40 4.77 -3.76
N PRO A 54 16.18 4.34 -4.08
CA PRO A 54 15.59 4.60 -5.39
C PRO A 54 15.61 6.11 -5.70
N SER A 55 15.85 6.45 -6.96
CA SER A 55 15.81 7.85 -7.39
C SER A 55 14.41 8.43 -7.17
N ALA A 56 14.26 9.75 -7.02
CA ALA A 56 12.94 10.38 -6.87
C ALA A 56 12.02 10.06 -8.07
N ALA A 57 12.59 9.87 -9.26
CA ALA A 57 11.83 9.47 -10.45
C ALA A 57 11.32 8.03 -10.36
N SER A 58 12.16 7.07 -9.93
CA SER A 58 11.71 5.68 -9.74
C SER A 58 10.72 5.54 -8.58
N ALA A 59 10.86 6.35 -7.52
CA ALA A 59 9.88 6.39 -6.43
C ALA A 59 8.51 6.93 -6.91
N GLY A 60 8.48 7.92 -7.81
CA GLY A 60 7.25 8.41 -8.46
C GLY A 60 6.58 7.30 -9.24
N THR A 61 7.31 6.63 -10.12
CA THR A 61 6.81 5.54 -10.95
C THR A 61 6.30 4.36 -10.12
N ALA A 62 7.00 3.99 -9.03
CA ALA A 62 6.53 2.93 -8.12
C ALA A 62 5.20 3.30 -7.45
N ASN A 63 4.99 4.58 -7.10
CA ASN A 63 3.71 5.05 -6.57
C ASN A 63 2.60 4.99 -7.63
N ASP A 64 2.89 5.34 -8.89
CA ASP A 64 1.91 5.25 -9.98
C ASP A 64 1.48 3.80 -10.22
N VAL A 65 2.43 2.85 -10.20
CA VAL A 65 2.16 1.41 -10.26
C VAL A 65 1.26 0.98 -9.09
N LEU A 66 1.58 1.39 -7.87
CA LEU A 66 0.79 1.09 -6.67
C LEU A 66 -0.64 1.63 -6.78
N PHE A 67 -0.82 2.91 -7.12
CA PHE A 67 -2.15 3.50 -7.23
C PHE A 67 -2.97 2.84 -8.35
N ARG A 68 -2.34 2.53 -9.48
CA ARG A 68 -2.99 1.82 -10.57
C ARG A 68 -3.43 0.42 -10.14
N ALA A 69 -2.58 -0.32 -9.44
CA ALA A 69 -2.90 -1.66 -8.93
C ALA A 69 -4.11 -1.63 -7.99
N ILE A 70 -4.13 -0.71 -7.04
CA ILE A 70 -5.23 -0.58 -6.06
C ILE A 70 -6.54 -0.16 -6.75
N ALA A 71 -6.47 0.73 -7.74
CA ALA A 71 -7.66 1.20 -8.47
C ALA A 71 -8.36 0.10 -9.28
N LEU A 72 -7.69 -1.02 -9.55
CA LEU A 72 -8.25 -2.15 -10.29
C LEU A 72 -8.87 -3.22 -9.40
N VAL A 73 -8.78 -3.10 -8.07
CA VAL A 73 -9.39 -4.04 -7.13
C VAL A 73 -10.90 -4.08 -7.34
N GLY A 74 -11.45 -5.30 -7.40
CA GLY A 74 -12.87 -5.55 -7.71
C GLY A 74 -13.15 -5.82 -9.20
N THR A 75 -12.18 -5.60 -10.11
CA THR A 75 -12.35 -5.97 -11.52
C THR A 75 -12.50 -7.49 -11.66
N PRO A 76 -13.45 -8.01 -12.45
CA PRO A 76 -13.66 -9.43 -12.63
C PRO A 76 -12.42 -10.17 -13.15
N TYR A 77 -12.21 -11.39 -12.67
CA TYR A 77 -11.25 -12.32 -13.28
C TYR A 77 -11.78 -12.82 -14.62
N HIS A 78 -10.91 -12.86 -15.61
CA HIS A 78 -11.18 -13.48 -16.90
C HIS A 78 -9.88 -14.10 -17.43
N TRP A 79 -9.92 -15.38 -17.78
CA TRP A 79 -8.77 -16.07 -18.39
C TRP A 79 -8.33 -15.39 -19.68
N GLY A 80 -7.05 -15.01 -19.79
CA GLY A 80 -6.53 -14.24 -20.92
C GLY A 80 -6.99 -12.79 -20.97
N GLY A 81 -7.71 -12.31 -19.95
CA GLY A 81 -8.16 -10.92 -19.84
C GLY A 81 -7.00 -9.98 -19.52
N ASN A 82 -6.99 -8.79 -20.13
CA ASN A 82 -5.92 -7.80 -20.01
C ASN A 82 -6.41 -6.35 -20.00
N THR A 83 -7.71 -6.11 -19.83
CA THR A 83 -8.30 -4.76 -19.73
C THR A 83 -9.37 -4.72 -18.63
N PRO A 84 -9.66 -3.52 -18.06
CA PRO A 84 -10.74 -3.38 -17.09
C PRO A 84 -12.11 -3.83 -17.61
N GLN A 85 -12.34 -3.70 -18.93
CA GLN A 85 -13.61 -4.04 -19.56
C GLN A 85 -13.76 -5.54 -19.80
N SER A 86 -12.67 -6.22 -20.17
CA SER A 86 -12.67 -7.67 -20.40
C SER A 86 -12.47 -8.49 -19.14
N GLY A 87 -12.05 -7.86 -18.05
CA GLY A 87 -11.51 -8.53 -16.87
C GLY A 87 -10.01 -8.83 -17.02
N PHE A 88 -9.42 -9.43 -16.00
CA PHE A 88 -8.00 -9.73 -15.94
C PHE A 88 -7.72 -11.17 -15.51
N ASP A 89 -6.70 -11.78 -16.12
CA ASP A 89 -5.93 -12.82 -15.44
C ASP A 89 -4.73 -12.21 -14.70
N CYS A 90 -3.93 -13.04 -13.99
CA CYS A 90 -2.83 -12.55 -13.17
C CYS A 90 -1.77 -11.80 -14.00
N SER A 91 -1.36 -12.31 -15.13
CA SER A 91 -0.34 -11.72 -15.98
C SER A 91 -0.86 -10.53 -16.78
N GLY A 92 -2.10 -10.57 -17.26
CA GLY A 92 -2.73 -9.45 -17.95
C GLY A 92 -2.96 -8.25 -17.05
N LEU A 93 -3.29 -8.48 -15.76
CA LEU A 93 -3.37 -7.43 -14.76
C LEU A 93 -2.03 -6.73 -14.59
N VAL A 94 -0.96 -7.50 -14.41
CA VAL A 94 0.38 -6.97 -14.16
C VAL A 94 0.90 -6.21 -15.38
N ASP A 95 0.77 -6.75 -16.60
CA ASP A 95 1.13 -6.05 -17.83
C ASP A 95 0.35 -4.73 -17.97
N TYR A 96 -0.96 -4.76 -17.75
CA TYR A 96 -1.78 -3.55 -17.82
C TYR A 96 -1.33 -2.46 -16.85
N ILE A 97 -1.02 -2.83 -15.60
CA ILE A 97 -0.53 -1.89 -14.58
C ILE A 97 0.79 -1.27 -15.04
N TYR A 98 1.77 -2.07 -15.41
CA TYR A 98 3.11 -1.60 -15.76
C TYR A 98 3.13 -0.78 -17.05
N ARG A 99 2.37 -1.19 -18.06
CA ARG A 99 2.22 -0.46 -19.32
C ARG A 99 1.65 0.94 -19.12
N ASN A 100 0.66 1.08 -18.23
CA ASN A 100 -0.04 2.35 -18.04
C ASN A 100 0.58 3.25 -16.97
N ALA A 101 1.43 2.72 -16.09
CA ALA A 101 2.03 3.48 -15.00
C ALA A 101 3.53 3.71 -15.18
N ALA A 102 4.22 2.86 -15.97
CA ALA A 102 5.67 2.86 -16.10
C ALA A 102 6.16 2.80 -17.56
N ASP A 103 5.26 2.74 -18.54
CA ASP A 103 5.56 2.53 -19.97
C ASP A 103 6.36 1.23 -20.24
N ILE A 104 6.24 0.22 -19.37
CA ILE A 104 6.90 -1.07 -19.48
C ILE A 104 5.89 -2.10 -19.97
N VAL A 105 6.16 -2.74 -21.12
CA VAL A 105 5.37 -3.81 -21.66
C VAL A 105 5.91 -5.15 -21.16
N LEU A 106 5.06 -5.96 -20.55
CA LEU A 106 5.41 -7.26 -20.00
C LEU A 106 4.78 -8.41 -20.80
N PRO A 107 5.41 -9.58 -20.88
CA PRO A 107 4.80 -10.74 -21.53
C PRO A 107 3.54 -11.20 -20.79
N HIS A 108 2.52 -11.62 -21.51
CA HIS A 108 1.26 -12.10 -20.92
C HIS A 108 1.39 -13.56 -20.44
N SER A 109 2.36 -13.78 -19.55
CA SER A 109 2.64 -15.08 -18.92
C SER A 109 3.45 -14.86 -17.64
N SER A 110 2.97 -15.37 -16.51
CA SER A 110 3.68 -15.30 -15.22
C SER A 110 5.06 -15.98 -15.30
N HIS A 111 5.13 -17.10 -15.98
CA HIS A 111 6.40 -17.81 -16.21
C HIS A 111 7.38 -16.93 -17.02
N ALA A 112 6.98 -16.41 -18.19
CA ALA A 112 7.84 -15.57 -19.01
C ALA A 112 8.24 -14.26 -18.28
N MET A 113 7.35 -13.65 -17.50
CA MET A 113 7.70 -12.50 -16.63
C MET A 113 8.76 -12.88 -15.60
N SER A 114 8.69 -14.11 -15.09
CA SER A 114 9.65 -14.59 -14.08
C SER A 114 11.07 -14.74 -14.64
N GLU A 115 11.21 -14.93 -15.95
CA GLU A 115 12.50 -15.08 -16.65
C GLU A 115 13.09 -13.76 -17.16
N MET A 116 12.31 -12.68 -17.19
CA MET A 116 12.80 -11.36 -17.63
C MET A 116 13.97 -10.86 -16.80
N ASP A 117 14.77 -9.97 -17.37
CA ASP A 117 15.77 -9.22 -16.64
C ASP A 117 15.13 -8.37 -15.55
N GLY A 118 15.86 -8.17 -14.46
CA GLY A 118 15.40 -7.41 -13.30
C GLY A 118 16.05 -7.89 -12.00
N ARG A 119 16.06 -7.05 -10.98
CA ARG A 119 16.66 -7.39 -9.70
C ARG A 119 15.80 -8.40 -8.93
N LYS A 120 16.34 -9.61 -8.74
CA LYS A 120 15.63 -10.66 -7.98
C LYS A 120 15.65 -10.36 -6.47
N VAL A 121 14.47 -10.37 -5.85
CA VAL A 121 14.24 -10.16 -4.41
C VAL A 121 13.85 -11.50 -3.79
N ARG A 122 14.75 -12.07 -2.98
CA ARG A 122 14.58 -13.45 -2.47
C ARG A 122 13.76 -13.51 -1.18
N ARG A 123 13.72 -12.44 -0.41
CA ARG A 123 13.04 -12.39 0.89
C ARG A 123 11.87 -11.42 0.84
N MET A 124 10.72 -11.79 1.39
CA MET A 124 9.53 -10.93 1.49
C MET A 124 9.82 -9.62 2.21
N THR A 125 10.75 -9.64 3.20
CA THR A 125 11.15 -8.45 3.97
C THR A 125 11.93 -7.41 3.16
N GLU A 126 12.41 -7.76 1.97
CA GLU A 126 13.15 -6.86 1.06
C GLU A 126 12.27 -6.31 -0.07
N LEU A 127 11.00 -6.72 -0.12
CA LEU A 127 10.06 -6.24 -1.12
C LEU A 127 9.76 -4.75 -0.93
N ALA A 128 9.71 -4.03 -2.04
CA ALA A 128 9.28 -2.63 -2.10
C ALA A 128 8.05 -2.49 -2.98
N SER A 129 7.24 -1.46 -2.73
CA SER A 129 6.06 -1.15 -3.55
C SER A 129 6.44 -1.08 -5.02
N GLY A 130 5.65 -1.73 -5.87
CA GLY A 130 5.93 -1.88 -7.30
C GLY A 130 6.71 -3.13 -7.65
N ASP A 131 7.26 -3.93 -6.71
CA ASP A 131 7.89 -5.20 -7.06
C ASP A 131 6.84 -6.19 -7.60
N LEU A 132 7.21 -6.96 -8.62
CA LEU A 132 6.47 -8.15 -9.00
C LEU A 132 6.69 -9.23 -7.95
N VAL A 133 5.67 -10.00 -7.63
CA VAL A 133 5.76 -11.15 -6.72
C VAL A 133 5.29 -12.41 -7.43
N PHE A 134 6.12 -13.44 -7.42
CA PHE A 134 5.89 -14.69 -8.12
C PHE A 134 5.65 -15.83 -7.15
N PHE A 135 4.73 -16.71 -7.53
CA PHE A 135 4.35 -17.85 -6.73
C PHE A 135 4.48 -19.15 -7.53
N ASP A 136 5.13 -20.14 -6.92
CA ASP A 136 5.19 -21.49 -7.40
C ASP A 136 3.98 -22.27 -6.87
N ILE A 137 3.07 -22.61 -7.77
CA ILE A 137 1.88 -23.39 -7.44
C ILE A 137 1.89 -24.63 -8.31
N GLY A 138 2.24 -25.76 -7.70
CA GLY A 138 2.31 -27.05 -8.39
C GLY A 138 3.67 -27.37 -9.05
N GLY A 139 4.75 -26.72 -8.63
CA GLY A 139 6.13 -27.00 -9.08
C GLY A 139 6.62 -26.10 -10.22
N ASP A 140 5.86 -25.06 -10.57
CA ASP A 140 6.25 -24.06 -11.57
C ASP A 140 5.70 -22.69 -11.22
N ILE A 141 6.32 -21.62 -11.76
CA ILE A 141 5.82 -20.24 -11.60
C ILE A 141 4.54 -20.09 -12.41
N SER A 142 3.41 -20.14 -11.74
CA SER A 142 2.09 -20.12 -12.36
C SER A 142 1.22 -18.92 -11.93
N HIS A 143 1.72 -18.10 -10.98
CA HIS A 143 0.98 -16.92 -10.54
C HIS A 143 1.90 -15.73 -10.30
N VAL A 144 1.37 -14.52 -10.53
CA VAL A 144 2.08 -13.25 -10.37
C VAL A 144 1.14 -12.18 -9.81
N GLY A 145 1.70 -11.24 -9.05
CA GLY A 145 1.02 -10.05 -8.56
C GLY A 145 1.96 -8.88 -8.41
N VAL A 146 1.44 -7.74 -7.95
CA VAL A 146 2.19 -6.51 -7.68
C VAL A 146 2.18 -6.24 -6.18
N TYR A 147 3.37 -6.17 -5.56
CA TYR A 147 3.50 -5.81 -4.16
C TYR A 147 3.20 -4.32 -3.96
N VAL A 148 2.31 -4.01 -3.01
CA VAL A 148 1.85 -2.64 -2.77
C VAL A 148 2.28 -2.10 -1.41
N GLY A 149 3.19 -2.80 -0.73
CA GLY A 149 3.70 -2.41 0.59
C GLY A 149 2.92 -3.02 1.75
N LYS A 150 3.47 -2.90 2.96
CA LYS A 150 2.87 -3.36 4.22
C LYS A 150 2.44 -4.83 4.20
N GLY A 151 3.24 -5.70 3.58
CA GLY A 151 2.96 -7.13 3.50
C GLY A 151 1.83 -7.50 2.55
N ARG A 152 1.35 -6.58 1.67
CA ARG A 152 0.22 -6.84 0.78
C ARG A 152 0.56 -6.74 -0.69
N PHE A 153 -0.18 -7.48 -1.51
CA PHE A 153 -0.04 -7.47 -2.95
C PHE A 153 -1.40 -7.53 -3.65
N VAL A 154 -1.46 -6.97 -4.85
CA VAL A 154 -2.65 -6.99 -5.71
C VAL A 154 -2.44 -8.04 -6.79
N HIS A 155 -3.44 -8.86 -7.02
CA HIS A 155 -3.43 -9.92 -8.02
C HIS A 155 -4.83 -10.27 -8.53
N ALA A 156 -4.92 -11.07 -9.59
CA ALA A 156 -6.16 -11.63 -10.12
C ALA A 156 -6.14 -13.16 -9.96
N PRO A 157 -6.67 -13.72 -8.85
CA PRO A 157 -6.71 -15.17 -8.65
C PRO A 157 -7.85 -15.80 -9.44
N ASN A 158 -7.58 -16.95 -10.05
CA ASN A 158 -8.59 -17.70 -10.81
C ASN A 158 -9.75 -18.24 -9.95
N SER A 159 -9.48 -18.48 -8.67
CA SER A 159 -10.48 -19.01 -7.70
C SER A 159 -11.28 -17.94 -6.97
N GLY A 160 -11.00 -16.66 -7.18
CA GLY A 160 -11.59 -15.59 -6.37
C GLY A 160 -12.56 -14.67 -7.12
N GLY A 161 -12.71 -14.85 -8.41
CA GLY A 161 -13.66 -14.10 -9.24
C GLY A 161 -13.31 -12.64 -9.51
N THR A 162 -12.42 -11.99 -8.76
CA THR A 162 -12.04 -10.57 -8.94
C THR A 162 -10.57 -10.30 -8.60
N VAL A 163 -10.04 -9.21 -9.15
CA VAL A 163 -8.79 -8.59 -8.66
C VAL A 163 -8.95 -8.24 -7.19
N ARG A 164 -7.99 -8.62 -6.37
CA ARG A 164 -8.06 -8.37 -4.93
C ARG A 164 -6.69 -8.09 -4.31
N LEU A 165 -6.74 -7.63 -3.07
CA LEU A 165 -5.60 -7.35 -2.22
C LEU A 165 -5.50 -8.45 -1.16
N ASP A 166 -4.39 -9.19 -1.16
CA ASP A 166 -4.11 -10.26 -0.20
C ASP A 166 -2.82 -9.99 0.60
N ASP A 167 -2.72 -10.62 1.77
CA ASP A 167 -1.51 -10.61 2.60
C ASP A 167 -0.51 -11.63 2.06
N ILE A 168 0.72 -11.20 1.74
CA ILE A 168 1.75 -12.05 1.15
C ILE A 168 2.29 -13.09 2.14
N ASP A 169 2.23 -12.78 3.45
CA ASP A 169 2.62 -13.67 4.55
C ASP A 169 1.46 -14.55 5.05
N GLY A 170 0.27 -14.41 4.45
CA GLY A 170 -0.83 -15.33 4.67
C GLY A 170 -0.41 -16.79 4.38
N PRO A 171 -0.95 -17.79 5.10
CA PRO A 171 -0.42 -19.17 5.07
C PRO A 171 -0.26 -19.71 3.65
N TYR A 172 -1.25 -19.53 2.79
CA TYR A 172 -1.21 -19.99 1.40
C TYR A 172 -0.12 -19.30 0.59
N TRP A 173 -0.07 -17.97 0.60
CA TRP A 173 0.84 -17.20 -0.24
C TRP A 173 2.29 -17.30 0.23
N ARG A 174 2.52 -17.34 1.55
CA ARG A 174 3.84 -17.54 2.14
C ARG A 174 4.47 -18.87 1.71
N ASP A 175 3.66 -19.94 1.72
CA ASP A 175 4.15 -21.29 1.41
C ASP A 175 4.43 -21.47 -0.09
N HIS A 176 3.85 -20.63 -0.97
CA HIS A 176 4.05 -20.65 -2.42
C HIS A 176 4.95 -19.51 -2.94
N PHE A 177 5.37 -18.58 -2.08
CA PHE A 177 6.23 -17.48 -2.51
C PHE A 177 7.57 -17.98 -3.02
N ALA A 178 7.84 -17.71 -4.32
CA ALA A 178 9.11 -18.09 -4.94
C ALA A 178 10.15 -16.96 -4.82
N PHE A 179 9.82 -15.77 -5.30
CA PHE A 179 10.67 -14.57 -5.23
C PHE A 179 9.90 -13.34 -5.71
N GLY A 180 10.46 -12.17 -5.43
CA GLY A 180 10.07 -10.91 -6.07
C GLY A 180 11.02 -10.50 -7.18
N LYS A 181 10.58 -9.62 -8.07
CA LYS A 181 11.42 -9.00 -9.11
C LYS A 181 11.17 -7.51 -9.14
N ARG A 182 12.24 -6.72 -9.05
CA ARG A 182 12.20 -5.26 -9.18
C ARG A 182 12.59 -4.85 -10.57
N LEU A 183 11.71 -4.11 -11.23
CA LEU A 183 11.89 -3.54 -12.56
C LEU A 183 12.08 -2.02 -12.52
N LEU A 184 11.72 -1.39 -11.39
CA LEU A 184 11.73 0.06 -11.18
C LEU A 184 12.89 0.43 -10.26
N ASP A 185 14.08 0.68 -10.81
CA ASP A 185 15.29 1.13 -10.08
C ASP A 185 15.67 2.57 -10.41
#